data_8a42c20228730bc0224a7b86540b1f1b
#
_entry.id   8a42c20228730bc0224a7b86540b1f1b
#
_cell.length_a   1.000
_cell.length_b   1.000
_cell.length_c   1.000
_cell.angle_alpha   90.00
_cell.angle_beta   90.00
_cell.angle_gamma   90.00
#
_symmetry.space_group_name_H-M   'P 1'
#
loop_
_entity.id
_entity.type
_entity.pdbx_description
1 polymer ?
#
loop_
_entity_poly.entity_id
_entity_poly.type
_entity_poly.pdbx_seq_one_letter_code
_entity_poly.pdbx_strand_id
1 'polypeptide(L)'
;HRSEACIQARVQLTGEVSSLLTPQPTVLFAPHFVGLDAGWTAWTLASSAMLHTIYTPQSNPTMDAWIAQGRQRFGQVNLCRRSDGVQPLIAALRRGERMYLLPDMDSGEDDTVFVPFFGVPAATLTSLSRFAKLGRARVVPITTRMTADGYEVEVHPAWTDVPSTDRS
;
A
#
# COMPACT_ATOMS: atom_id res chain seq x y z
N HIS A 1 -0.99 -5.32 -23.05
CA HIS A 1 -0.19 -5.25 -21.81
C HIS A 1 1.29 -5.16 -22.18
N ARG A 2 2.03 -4.23 -21.54
CA ARG A 2 3.49 -4.12 -21.75
C ARG A 2 4.20 -5.30 -21.10
N SER A 3 5.33 -5.75 -21.66
CA SER A 3 6.13 -6.81 -21.07
C SER A 3 6.77 -6.39 -19.75
N GLU A 4 7.17 -7.34 -18.94
CA GLU A 4 7.89 -7.13 -17.68
C GLU A 4 9.15 -6.27 -17.91
N ALA A 5 9.97 -6.62 -18.90
CA ALA A 5 11.17 -5.86 -19.26
C ALA A 5 10.85 -4.38 -19.62
N CYS A 6 9.73 -4.13 -20.30
CA CYS A 6 9.32 -2.75 -20.62
C CYS A 6 8.91 -1.97 -19.36
N ILE A 7 8.36 -2.63 -18.35
CA ILE A 7 8.00 -1.99 -17.08
C ILE A 7 9.26 -1.72 -16.27
N GLN A 8 10.14 -2.71 -16.10
CA GLN A 8 11.40 -2.58 -15.38
C GLN A 8 12.31 -1.48 -15.95
N ALA A 9 12.27 -1.27 -17.26
CA ALA A 9 13.00 -0.17 -17.90
C ALA A 9 12.43 1.22 -17.59
N ARG A 10 11.17 1.32 -17.10
CA ARG A 10 10.48 2.59 -16.91
C ARG A 10 10.08 2.88 -15.47
N VAL A 11 10.18 1.90 -14.58
CA VAL A 11 9.82 2.07 -13.17
C VAL A 11 11.01 1.59 -12.34
N GLN A 12 11.62 2.50 -11.61
CA GLN A 12 12.79 2.23 -10.79
C GLN A 12 12.40 2.22 -9.31
N LEU A 13 12.83 1.18 -8.60
CA LEU A 13 12.75 1.12 -7.14
C LEU A 13 14.05 1.66 -6.56
N THR A 14 13.93 2.60 -5.62
CA THR A 14 15.06 3.25 -4.94
C THR A 14 14.88 3.23 -3.42
N GLY A 15 15.88 3.69 -2.67
CA GLY A 15 15.86 3.77 -1.21
C GLY A 15 16.05 2.41 -0.52
N GLU A 16 15.34 2.17 0.58
CA GLU A 16 15.50 1.03 1.48
C GLU A 16 14.88 -0.28 0.95
N VAL A 17 14.98 -0.55 -0.34
CA VAL A 17 14.36 -1.73 -0.99
C VAL A 17 14.78 -3.04 -0.33
N SER A 18 16.06 -3.18 0.03
CA SER A 18 16.61 -4.38 0.66
C SER A 18 15.93 -4.72 1.98
N SER A 19 15.51 -3.71 2.73
CA SER A 19 14.82 -3.89 4.01
C SER A 19 13.49 -4.62 3.84
N LEU A 20 12.86 -4.48 2.67
CA LEU A 20 11.58 -5.10 2.35
C LEU A 20 11.71 -6.54 1.81
N LEU A 21 12.90 -7.00 1.49
CA LEU A 21 13.09 -8.38 1.01
C LEU A 21 13.03 -9.40 2.16
N THR A 22 13.31 -8.97 3.38
CA THR A 22 13.21 -9.83 4.57
C THR A 22 11.75 -10.06 4.96
N PRO A 23 11.29 -11.31 5.14
CA PRO A 23 9.94 -11.61 5.60
C PRO A 23 9.69 -11.05 7.00
N GLN A 24 8.85 -10.02 7.09
CA GLN A 24 8.38 -9.51 8.37
C GLN A 24 7.07 -8.74 8.16
N PRO A 25 6.19 -8.72 9.18
CA PRO A 25 4.94 -7.97 9.11
C PRO A 25 5.20 -6.52 8.69
N THR A 26 4.64 -6.11 7.56
CA THR A 26 4.92 -4.77 7.01
C THR A 26 3.66 -4.19 6.38
N VAL A 27 3.30 -2.98 6.80
CA VAL A 27 2.34 -2.14 6.09
C VAL A 27 3.13 -1.15 5.24
N LEU A 28 2.96 -1.23 3.93
CA LEU A 28 3.48 -0.28 2.96
C LEU A 28 2.49 0.89 2.90
N PHE A 29 2.87 2.03 3.46
CA PHE A 29 2.08 3.25 3.42
C PHE A 29 2.29 3.94 2.08
N ALA A 30 1.30 3.87 1.20
CA ALA A 30 1.38 4.34 -0.17
C ALA A 30 0.25 5.34 -0.47
N PRO A 31 0.43 6.64 -0.22
CA PRO A 31 -0.55 7.66 -0.57
C PRO A 31 -0.84 7.71 -2.07
N HIS A 32 -1.99 8.30 -2.45
CA HIS A 32 -2.42 8.45 -3.85
C HIS A 32 -1.59 9.49 -4.61
N PHE A 33 -0.28 9.27 -4.69
CA PHE A 33 0.59 10.06 -5.56
C PHE A 33 0.40 9.70 -7.03
N VAL A 34 0.81 10.60 -7.91
CA VAL A 34 0.87 10.34 -9.34
C VAL A 34 1.76 9.12 -9.60
N GLY A 35 1.23 8.12 -10.30
CA GLY A 35 1.95 6.88 -10.57
C GLY A 35 1.77 5.78 -9.55
N LEU A 36 0.74 5.86 -8.68
CA LEU A 36 0.41 4.83 -7.71
C LEU A 36 0.43 3.40 -8.29
N ASP A 37 -0.23 3.17 -9.42
CA ASP A 37 -0.25 1.86 -10.08
C ASP A 37 1.12 1.46 -10.67
N ALA A 38 2.00 2.42 -10.95
CA ALA A 38 3.40 2.13 -11.29
C ALA A 38 4.15 1.62 -10.06
N GLY A 39 3.95 2.26 -8.90
CA GLY A 39 4.50 1.81 -7.62
C GLY A 39 4.05 0.41 -7.24
N TRP A 40 2.75 0.15 -7.34
CA TRP A 40 2.18 -1.18 -7.16
C TRP A 40 2.84 -2.22 -8.07
N THR A 41 2.94 -1.91 -9.37
CA THR A 41 3.50 -2.81 -10.39
C THR A 41 4.98 -3.07 -10.15
N ALA A 42 5.76 -2.05 -9.82
CA ALA A 42 7.18 -2.20 -9.51
C ALA A 42 7.39 -3.13 -8.31
N TRP A 43 6.60 -2.93 -7.26
CA TRP A 43 6.69 -3.74 -6.06
C TRP A 43 6.30 -5.20 -6.31
N THR A 44 5.19 -5.45 -7.02
CA THR A 44 4.74 -6.82 -7.34
C THR A 44 5.70 -7.56 -8.26
N LEU A 45 6.47 -6.85 -9.09
CA LEU A 45 7.55 -7.42 -9.88
C LEU A 45 8.80 -7.76 -9.04
N ALA A 46 9.13 -6.93 -8.07
CA ALA A 46 10.36 -7.09 -7.29
C ALA A 46 10.22 -8.09 -6.13
N SER A 47 8.99 -8.36 -5.68
CA SER A 47 8.73 -9.17 -4.47
C SER A 47 8.06 -10.49 -4.81
N SER A 48 8.59 -11.60 -4.29
CA SER A 48 7.94 -12.90 -4.31
C SER A 48 6.97 -13.12 -3.12
N ALA A 49 6.95 -12.20 -2.15
CA ALA A 49 6.09 -12.33 -1.00
C ALA A 49 4.65 -11.94 -1.32
N MET A 50 3.69 -12.58 -0.62
CA MET A 50 2.28 -12.25 -0.73
C MET A 50 2.03 -10.80 -0.33
N LEU A 51 1.37 -10.06 -1.20
CA LEU A 51 0.98 -8.67 -1.02
C LEU A 51 -0.54 -8.54 -1.01
N HIS A 52 -1.05 -7.97 0.06
CA HIS A 52 -2.48 -7.70 0.22
C HIS A 52 -2.77 -6.22 0.00
N THR A 53 -3.92 -5.91 -0.57
CA THR A 53 -4.46 -4.54 -0.59
C THR A 53 -5.97 -4.57 -0.47
N ILE A 54 -6.53 -3.47 0.05
CA ILE A 54 -7.97 -3.27 0.05
C ILE A 54 -8.38 -2.74 -1.32
N TYR A 55 -9.34 -3.39 -1.91
CA TYR A 55 -9.84 -3.08 -3.25
C TYR A 55 -11.35 -2.77 -3.21
N THR A 56 -11.71 -1.66 -3.81
CA THR A 56 -13.11 -1.30 -4.03
C THR A 56 -13.48 -1.64 -5.47
N PRO A 57 -14.41 -2.58 -5.71
CA PRO A 57 -14.85 -2.93 -7.05
C PRO A 57 -15.42 -1.71 -7.78
N GLN A 58 -15.16 -1.64 -9.08
CA GLN A 58 -15.72 -0.61 -9.94
C GLN A 58 -17.18 -0.94 -10.29
N SER A 59 -17.98 0.09 -10.53
CA SER A 59 -19.38 -0.08 -10.91
C SER A 59 -19.58 -0.75 -12.27
N ASN A 60 -18.62 -0.56 -13.19
CA ASN A 60 -18.61 -1.24 -14.49
C ASN A 60 -17.85 -2.57 -14.37
N PRO A 61 -18.51 -3.75 -14.55
CA PRO A 61 -17.87 -5.05 -14.38
C PRO A 61 -16.69 -5.31 -15.32
N THR A 62 -16.74 -4.78 -16.54
CA THR A 62 -15.65 -4.95 -17.52
C THR A 62 -14.40 -4.16 -17.08
N MET A 63 -14.60 -2.94 -16.61
CA MET A 63 -13.51 -2.13 -16.07
C MET A 63 -12.95 -2.74 -14.79
N ASP A 64 -13.82 -3.25 -13.92
CA ASP A 64 -13.43 -3.91 -12.70
C ASP A 64 -12.53 -5.11 -12.97
N ALA A 65 -12.96 -6.01 -13.84
CA ALA A 65 -12.19 -7.18 -14.25
C ALA A 65 -10.84 -6.79 -14.87
N TRP A 66 -10.80 -5.75 -15.70
CA TRP A 66 -9.58 -5.27 -16.34
C TRP A 66 -8.56 -4.71 -15.31
N ILE A 67 -9.04 -3.90 -14.36
CA ILE A 67 -8.19 -3.34 -13.28
C ILE A 67 -7.69 -4.45 -12.36
N ALA A 68 -8.58 -5.34 -11.91
CA ALA A 68 -8.21 -6.46 -11.05
C ALA A 68 -7.16 -7.37 -11.71
N GLN A 69 -7.35 -7.70 -12.99
CA GLN A 69 -6.38 -8.45 -13.77
C GLN A 69 -5.04 -7.71 -13.89
N GLY A 70 -5.08 -6.41 -14.10
CA GLY A 70 -3.88 -5.57 -14.16
C GLY A 70 -3.09 -5.60 -12.86
N ARG A 71 -3.77 -5.48 -11.72
CA ARG A 71 -3.15 -5.49 -10.39
C ARG A 71 -2.63 -6.87 -9.97
N GLN A 72 -3.24 -7.94 -10.43
CA GLN A 72 -2.81 -9.33 -10.15
C GLN A 72 -1.82 -9.89 -11.16
N ARG A 73 -1.34 -9.07 -12.07
CA ARG A 73 -0.53 -9.51 -13.20
C ARG A 73 0.85 -10.02 -12.81
N PHE A 74 1.44 -9.52 -11.73
CA PHE A 74 2.77 -9.88 -11.27
C PHE A 74 2.75 -10.23 -9.79
N GLY A 75 3.69 -11.10 -9.41
CA GLY A 75 3.87 -11.50 -8.02
C GLY A 75 2.68 -12.30 -7.45
N GLN A 76 2.66 -12.40 -6.14
CA GLN A 76 1.57 -13.01 -5.39
C GLN A 76 0.73 -11.88 -4.78
N VAL A 77 -0.49 -11.72 -5.24
CA VAL A 77 -1.38 -10.61 -4.90
C VAL A 77 -2.73 -11.11 -4.42
N ASN A 78 -3.20 -10.56 -3.31
CA ASN A 78 -4.56 -10.75 -2.82
C ASN A 78 -5.29 -9.39 -2.75
N LEU A 79 -6.30 -9.23 -3.59
CA LEU A 79 -7.20 -8.07 -3.58
C LEU A 79 -8.36 -8.37 -2.63
N CYS A 80 -8.29 -7.82 -1.42
CA CYS A 80 -9.32 -7.98 -0.40
C CYS A 80 -10.43 -6.94 -0.61
N ARG A 81 -11.67 -7.37 -0.65
CA ARG A 81 -12.80 -6.44 -0.67
C ARG A 81 -13.00 -5.82 0.71
N ARG A 82 -13.43 -4.57 0.74
CA ARG A 82 -13.75 -3.89 2.00
C ARG A 82 -14.83 -4.64 2.80
N SER A 83 -15.78 -5.28 2.11
CA SER A 83 -16.84 -6.12 2.71
C SER A 83 -16.32 -7.37 3.42
N ASP A 84 -15.12 -7.85 3.10
CA ASP A 84 -14.54 -9.08 3.68
C ASP A 84 -14.02 -8.85 5.11
N GLY A 85 -14.05 -7.61 5.57
CA GLY A 85 -13.57 -7.20 6.88
C GLY A 85 -12.03 -7.16 6.97
N VAL A 86 -11.53 -6.73 8.13
CA VAL A 86 -10.08 -6.51 8.33
C VAL A 86 -9.35 -7.72 8.94
N GLN A 87 -10.07 -8.67 9.51
CA GLN A 87 -9.49 -9.81 10.24
C GLN A 87 -8.55 -10.68 9.38
N PRO A 88 -8.89 -11.02 8.13
CA PRO A 88 -7.99 -11.79 7.26
C PRO A 88 -6.68 -11.05 6.99
N LEU A 89 -6.71 -9.72 6.84
CA LEU A 89 -5.54 -8.88 6.61
C LEU A 89 -4.63 -8.81 7.84
N ILE A 90 -5.23 -8.69 9.03
CA ILE A 90 -4.48 -8.72 10.30
C ILE A 90 -3.80 -10.07 10.48
N ALA A 91 -4.49 -11.17 10.19
CA ALA A 91 -3.93 -12.51 10.25
C ALA A 91 -2.77 -12.68 9.26
N ALA A 92 -2.90 -12.17 8.05
CA ALA A 92 -1.86 -12.17 7.01
C ALA A 92 -0.59 -11.40 7.47
N LEU A 93 -0.76 -10.19 8.00
CA LEU A 93 0.34 -9.42 8.58
C LEU A 93 1.05 -10.21 9.69
N ARG A 94 0.32 -10.85 10.60
CA ARG A 94 0.90 -11.66 11.69
C ARG A 94 1.70 -12.88 11.19
N ARG A 95 1.42 -13.37 9.99
CA ARG A 95 2.22 -14.42 9.32
C ARG A 95 3.48 -13.88 8.64
N GLY A 96 3.74 -12.56 8.69
CA GLY A 96 4.88 -11.94 8.03
C GLY A 96 4.61 -11.50 6.58
N GLU A 97 3.34 -11.55 6.16
CA GLU A 97 2.93 -11.06 4.84
C GLU A 97 2.86 -9.53 4.82
N ARG A 98 2.65 -8.94 3.65
CA ARG A 98 2.70 -7.49 3.48
C ARG A 98 1.35 -6.94 3.06
N MET A 99 1.08 -5.72 3.47
CA MET A 99 -0.11 -4.98 3.08
C MET A 99 0.28 -3.66 2.41
N TYR A 100 -0.23 -3.42 1.22
CA TYR A 100 -0.13 -2.14 0.53
C TYR A 100 -1.38 -1.33 0.87
N LEU A 101 -1.22 -0.27 1.64
CA LEU A 101 -2.31 0.51 2.21
C LEU A 101 -2.29 1.95 1.68
N LEU A 102 -3.45 2.41 1.24
CA LEU A 102 -3.74 3.75 0.75
C LEU A 102 -4.71 4.43 1.73
N PRO A 103 -4.21 5.01 2.84
CA PRO A 103 -5.08 5.48 3.92
C PRO A 103 -5.52 6.94 3.77
N ASP A 104 -5.22 7.59 2.66
CA ASP A 104 -5.46 8.99 2.38
C ASP A 104 -6.78 9.25 1.62
N MET A 105 -7.66 8.27 1.57
CA MET A 105 -9.02 8.40 1.05
C MET A 105 -10.00 8.75 2.17
N ASP A 106 -10.92 9.65 1.89
CA ASP A 106 -12.09 9.84 2.73
C ASP A 106 -13.03 8.62 2.61
N SER A 107 -13.34 8.01 3.73
CA SER A 107 -14.20 6.81 3.79
C SER A 107 -15.47 7.05 4.60
N GLY A 108 -15.79 8.30 4.93
CA GLY A 108 -16.88 8.67 5.81
C GLY A 108 -16.47 8.78 7.28
N GLU A 109 -17.41 9.09 8.15
CA GLU A 109 -17.15 9.54 9.52
C GLU A 109 -16.74 8.46 10.52
N ASP A 110 -17.08 7.20 10.27
CA ASP A 110 -17.07 6.14 11.29
C ASP A 110 -15.69 5.69 11.81
N ASP A 111 -14.59 6.01 11.14
CA ASP A 111 -13.23 5.61 11.54
C ASP A 111 -12.21 6.77 11.35
N THR A 112 -12.68 8.01 11.45
CA THR A 112 -11.90 9.21 11.12
C THR A 112 -11.55 10.00 12.37
N VAL A 113 -10.34 10.55 12.40
CA VAL A 113 -9.92 11.59 13.34
C VAL A 113 -9.56 12.85 12.58
N PHE A 114 -9.78 14.00 13.17
CA PHE A 114 -9.37 15.27 12.58
C PHE A 114 -7.97 15.62 13.05
N VAL A 115 -7.04 15.73 12.11
CA VAL A 115 -5.66 16.15 12.37
C VAL A 115 -5.36 17.44 11.60
N PRO A 116 -4.50 18.33 12.14
CA PRO A 116 -4.10 19.53 11.42
C PRO A 116 -3.31 19.18 10.17
N PHE A 117 -3.78 19.63 9.01
CA PHE A 117 -3.06 19.55 7.75
C PHE A 117 -2.96 20.96 7.16
N PHE A 118 -1.74 21.51 7.10
CA PHE A 118 -1.48 22.92 6.76
C PHE A 118 -2.34 23.91 7.57
N GLY A 119 -2.57 23.60 8.85
CA GLY A 119 -3.36 24.46 9.75
C GLY A 119 -4.88 24.29 9.63
N VAL A 120 -5.36 23.42 8.77
CA VAL A 120 -6.79 23.11 8.61
C VAL A 120 -7.05 21.69 9.12
N PRO A 121 -8.11 21.46 9.93
CA PRO A 121 -8.49 20.12 10.35
C PRO A 121 -8.86 19.25 9.13
N ALA A 122 -8.14 18.17 8.91
CA ALA A 122 -8.38 17.22 7.84
C ALA A 122 -8.86 15.88 8.41
N ALA A 123 -9.92 15.33 7.83
CA ALA A 123 -10.42 14.01 8.17
C ALA A 123 -9.39 12.95 7.76
N THR A 124 -8.92 12.17 8.73
CA THR A 124 -7.82 11.21 8.54
C THR A 124 -8.22 9.84 9.05
N LEU A 125 -8.07 8.83 8.23
CA LEU A 125 -8.38 7.45 8.60
C LEU A 125 -7.39 6.90 9.64
N THR A 126 -7.93 6.25 10.66
CA THR A 126 -7.13 5.55 11.69
C THR A 126 -6.62 4.17 11.25
N SER A 127 -6.97 3.74 10.05
CA SER A 127 -6.69 2.40 9.53
C SER A 127 -5.21 2.03 9.56
N LEU A 128 -4.30 2.97 9.26
CA LEU A 128 -2.86 2.71 9.27
C LEU A 128 -2.36 2.26 10.64
N SER A 129 -2.66 3.03 11.68
CA SER A 129 -2.26 2.71 13.06
C SER A 129 -2.93 1.43 13.56
N ARG A 130 -4.19 1.18 13.18
CA ARG A 130 -4.90 -0.07 13.52
C ARG A 130 -4.24 -1.29 12.90
N PHE A 131 -3.91 -1.27 11.60
CA PHE A 131 -3.21 -2.39 10.93
C PHE A 131 -1.81 -2.58 11.50
N ALA A 132 -1.05 -1.52 11.72
CA ALA A 132 0.27 -1.60 12.32
C ALA A 132 0.21 -2.24 13.72
N LYS A 133 -0.68 -1.76 14.59
CA LYS A 133 -0.84 -2.25 15.97
C LYS A 133 -1.35 -3.69 16.00
N LEU A 134 -2.45 -3.99 15.33
CA LEU A 134 -3.08 -5.32 15.38
C LEU A 134 -2.29 -6.37 14.59
N GLY A 135 -1.66 -5.97 13.50
CA GLY A 135 -0.78 -6.82 12.69
C GLY A 135 0.62 -7.01 13.27
N ARG A 136 0.99 -6.23 14.31
CA ARG A 136 2.38 -6.13 14.84
C ARG A 136 3.36 -5.81 13.72
N ALA A 137 2.93 -4.94 12.81
CA ALA A 137 3.64 -4.63 11.59
C ALA A 137 4.38 -3.29 11.71
N ARG A 138 5.58 -3.23 11.15
CA ARG A 138 6.23 -1.95 10.88
C ARG A 138 5.51 -1.21 9.77
N VAL A 139 5.63 0.10 9.74
CA VAL A 139 5.13 0.95 8.66
C VAL A 139 6.31 1.46 7.85
N VAL A 140 6.24 1.22 6.54
CA VAL A 140 7.25 1.67 5.59
C VAL A 140 6.58 2.57 4.57
N PRO A 141 6.90 3.88 4.54
CA PRO A 141 6.37 4.77 3.52
C PRO A 141 6.94 4.45 2.15
N ILE A 142 6.08 4.56 1.13
CA ILE A 142 6.45 4.46 -0.28
C ILE A 142 5.90 5.68 -1.00
N THR A 143 6.76 6.38 -1.71
CA THR A 143 6.36 7.50 -2.56
C THR A 143 6.64 7.17 -4.02
N THR A 144 5.75 7.63 -4.90
CA THR A 144 5.94 7.46 -6.34
C THR A 144 5.93 8.83 -7.01
N ARG A 145 6.86 9.07 -7.89
CA ARG A 145 6.93 10.31 -8.69
C ARG A 145 7.15 10.00 -10.16
N MET A 146 6.64 10.86 -11.02
CA MET A 146 6.95 10.83 -12.46
C MET A 146 8.36 11.37 -12.69
N THR A 147 9.06 10.75 -13.64
CA THR A 147 10.33 11.20 -14.18
C THR A 147 10.20 11.46 -15.68
N ALA A 148 11.24 11.98 -16.33
CA ALA A 148 11.22 12.18 -17.78
C ALA A 148 10.96 10.87 -18.57
N ASP A 149 11.49 9.75 -18.05
CA ASP A 149 11.48 8.46 -18.74
C ASP A 149 10.48 7.44 -18.18
N GLY A 150 9.78 7.78 -17.08
CA GLY A 150 8.85 6.85 -16.43
C GLY A 150 8.49 7.24 -15.01
N TYR A 151 8.78 6.36 -14.06
CA TYR A 151 8.46 6.56 -12.64
C TYR A 151 9.61 6.10 -11.75
N GLU A 152 9.76 6.79 -10.64
CA GLU A 152 10.60 6.36 -9.53
C GLU A 152 9.72 6.06 -8.32
N VAL A 153 10.00 4.94 -7.68
CA VAL A 153 9.30 4.48 -6.48
C VAL A 153 10.33 4.40 -5.37
N GLU A 154 10.25 5.34 -4.44
CA GLU A 154 11.18 5.42 -3.31
C GLU A 154 10.61 4.71 -2.10
N VAL A 155 11.39 3.78 -1.56
CA VAL A 155 11.13 3.09 -0.29
C VAL A 155 11.85 3.85 0.81
N HIS A 156 11.09 4.46 1.72
CA HIS A 156 11.65 5.21 2.83
C HIS A 156 11.99 4.28 4.02
N PRO A 157 12.82 4.75 4.97
CA PRO A 157 13.04 4.05 6.22
C PRO A 157 11.72 3.78 6.96
N ALA A 158 11.63 2.64 7.62
CA ALA A 158 10.47 2.34 8.45
C ALA A 158 10.29 3.39 9.57
N TRP A 159 9.06 3.78 9.83
CA TRP A 159 8.78 4.67 10.95
C TRP A 159 9.05 3.99 12.28
N THR A 160 9.69 4.69 13.20
CA THR A 160 10.05 4.18 14.53
C THR A 160 8.92 4.35 15.54
N ASP A 161 8.04 5.34 15.33
CA ASP A 161 7.02 5.74 16.29
C ASP A 161 5.61 5.24 15.96
N VAL A 162 5.51 4.26 15.03
CA VAL A 162 4.23 3.66 14.65
C VAL A 162 4.31 2.14 14.82
N PRO A 163 3.36 1.53 15.53
CA PRO A 163 2.27 2.17 16.28
C PRO A 163 2.76 2.86 17.55
N SER A 164 2.27 4.08 17.79
CA SER A 164 2.56 4.78 19.03
C SER A 164 2.05 3.99 20.24
N THR A 165 2.84 3.97 21.30
CA THR A 165 2.43 3.45 22.61
C THR A 165 1.66 4.49 23.42
N ASP A 166 1.67 5.74 22.98
CA ASP A 166 0.97 6.83 23.63
C ASP A 166 -0.55 6.67 23.50
N ARG A 167 -1.23 6.83 24.62
CA ARG A 167 -2.68 6.73 24.73
C ARG A 167 -3.30 8.14 24.90
N SER A 168 -2.70 9.16 24.27
CA SER A 168 -3.27 10.51 24.31
C SER A 168 -4.52 10.62 23.43
#